data_a305efb1089268e8ac56ddae1b23f436
#
_entry.id   a305efb1089268e8ac56ddae1b23f436
#
_cell.length_a   1.000
_cell.length_b   1.000
_cell.length_c   1.000
_cell.angle_alpha   90.00
_cell.angle_beta   90.00
_cell.angle_gamma   90.00
#
_symmetry.space_group_name_H-M   'P 1'
#
loop_
_entity.id
_entity.type
_entity.pdbx_description
1 polymer ?
#
loop_
_entity_poly.entity_id
_entity_poly.type
_entity_poly.pdbx_seq_one_letter_code
_entity_poly.pdbx_strand_id
1 'polypeptide(L)'
;MKFTKSEALHKEALEHIVGGVNSPSRSFKAVGGGAPVAMERGKGAYFWDVDGNKYIDYLAAYGPIITGHAHPHITKAITTAAENGVLYGTPTALEVKFAKMLKEAMPALDKVRFVNSGTEAVMTTIRVARAYTGRTKIMKFAGCYHGHSDLVLVAAGSGPSTLGIPDSAGVPQSIAQEVITVPFNNVETLKEALDKWGHEVAAILVEPIVGNFGIVEPKPGFLEKVNELVHEAGALVIYDEVITAFRFMYGGAQDLLGVTPDLTALGKVIGGGLPIGAYGGKKEIMEQVAPLGPAYQAGTMAGNPASMASGIACLEVLQQEGLYEKLDDLGAMLEKGILEQAAKHNIDITLNRLKGALTVYFTTNTIEDYDAAQDTDGEMFGKFFKLMLQEGVNLAPSKYEAWFLTTEHTKEDIEYTIEAVGRAFAALADNK
;
A
#
# COMPACT_ATOMS: atom_id res chain seq x y z
N MET A 1 6.83 17.81 -22.59
CA MET A 1 6.13 16.66 -23.24
C MET A 1 4.79 17.12 -23.83
N LYS A 2 4.18 16.36 -24.76
CA LYS A 2 2.83 16.61 -25.30
C LYS A 2 1.88 15.53 -24.77
N PHE A 3 0.64 15.89 -24.45
CA PHE A 3 -0.38 15.01 -23.87
C PHE A 3 -1.70 15.00 -24.64
N THR A 4 -1.66 15.37 -25.92
CA THR A 4 -2.85 15.62 -26.76
C THR A 4 -3.75 14.39 -26.87
N LYS A 5 -3.17 13.18 -27.04
CA LYS A 5 -3.95 11.94 -27.13
C LYS A 5 -4.48 11.53 -25.75
N SER A 6 -3.68 11.68 -24.68
CA SER A 6 -4.11 11.43 -23.31
C SER A 6 -5.28 12.32 -22.91
N GLU A 7 -5.24 13.62 -23.26
CA GLU A 7 -6.34 14.57 -23.02
C GLU A 7 -7.61 14.17 -23.79
N ALA A 8 -7.49 13.81 -25.08
CA ALA A 8 -8.61 13.35 -25.87
C ALA A 8 -9.23 12.06 -25.32
N LEU A 9 -8.40 11.10 -24.94
CA LEU A 9 -8.85 9.83 -24.36
C LEU A 9 -9.51 10.04 -22.98
N HIS A 10 -8.97 10.94 -22.16
CA HIS A 10 -9.60 11.28 -20.88
C HIS A 10 -10.98 11.91 -21.06
N LYS A 11 -11.13 12.81 -22.05
CA LYS A 11 -12.43 13.39 -22.39
C LYS A 11 -13.45 12.33 -22.77
N GLU A 12 -13.05 11.36 -23.59
CA GLU A 12 -13.90 10.21 -23.95
C GLU A 12 -14.19 9.32 -22.73
N ALA A 13 -13.18 9.06 -21.90
CA ALA A 13 -13.34 8.25 -20.68
C ALA A 13 -14.38 8.84 -19.70
N LEU A 14 -14.50 10.17 -19.61
CA LEU A 14 -15.51 10.84 -18.79
C LEU A 14 -16.95 10.53 -19.24
N GLU A 15 -17.17 10.14 -20.50
CA GLU A 15 -18.49 9.76 -21.02
C GLU A 15 -18.87 8.32 -20.62
N HIS A 16 -17.87 7.45 -20.33
CA HIS A 16 -18.09 6.01 -20.15
C HIS A 16 -17.67 5.50 -18.77
N ILE A 17 -16.77 6.19 -18.08
CA ILE A 17 -16.20 5.76 -16.79
C ILE A 17 -16.41 6.87 -15.76
N VAL A 18 -16.90 6.53 -14.57
CA VAL A 18 -17.14 7.50 -13.51
C VAL A 18 -15.85 8.28 -13.19
N GLY A 19 -15.87 9.60 -13.46
CA GLY A 19 -14.71 10.47 -13.30
C GLY A 19 -13.54 10.16 -14.23
N GLY A 20 -13.76 9.33 -15.28
CA GLY A 20 -12.73 8.92 -16.26
C GLY A 20 -11.66 7.98 -15.71
N VAL A 21 -11.83 7.47 -14.48
CA VAL A 21 -10.83 6.61 -13.80
C VAL A 21 -11.52 5.51 -12.99
N ASN A 22 -10.84 4.35 -12.83
CA ASN A 22 -11.33 3.22 -12.03
C ASN A 22 -10.84 3.26 -10.55
N SER A 23 -10.15 4.33 -10.15
CA SER A 23 -9.79 4.62 -8.76
C SER A 23 -9.58 6.13 -8.60
N PRO A 24 -10.09 6.75 -7.51
CA PRO A 24 -9.91 8.19 -7.26
C PRO A 24 -8.44 8.63 -7.24
N SER A 25 -7.54 7.76 -6.76
CA SER A 25 -6.09 7.99 -6.71
C SER A 25 -5.42 8.16 -8.08
N ARG A 26 -6.09 7.78 -9.17
CA ARG A 26 -5.59 7.97 -10.54
C ARG A 26 -5.95 9.34 -11.12
N SER A 27 -6.85 10.08 -10.47
CA SER A 27 -7.24 11.44 -10.88
C SER A 27 -6.16 12.45 -10.52
N PHE A 28 -5.94 13.45 -11.37
CA PHE A 28 -5.03 14.56 -11.08
C PHE A 28 -5.66 15.67 -10.22
N LYS A 29 -6.86 15.43 -9.66
CA LYS A 29 -7.55 16.40 -8.82
C LYS A 29 -6.70 16.90 -7.65
N ALA A 30 -5.99 16.01 -6.96
CA ALA A 30 -5.16 16.35 -5.80
C ALA A 30 -3.88 17.13 -6.15
N VAL A 31 -3.49 17.17 -7.43
CA VAL A 31 -2.32 17.91 -7.94
C VAL A 31 -2.69 19.11 -8.82
N GLY A 32 -3.87 19.68 -8.58
CA GLY A 32 -4.34 20.87 -9.28
C GLY A 32 -5.01 20.60 -10.63
N GLY A 33 -5.54 19.38 -10.82
CA GLY A 33 -6.34 19.02 -11.99
C GLY A 33 -5.53 18.77 -13.27
N GLY A 34 -6.27 18.53 -14.33
CA GLY A 34 -5.76 18.12 -15.64
C GLY A 34 -6.15 16.68 -15.97
N ALA A 35 -5.92 16.27 -17.22
CA ALA A 35 -6.12 14.91 -17.66
C ALA A 35 -4.99 14.00 -17.15
N PRO A 36 -5.30 12.86 -16.54
CA PRO A 36 -4.28 11.84 -16.26
C PRO A 36 -3.65 11.35 -17.56
N VAL A 37 -2.36 11.00 -17.49
CA VAL A 37 -1.65 10.44 -18.64
C VAL A 37 -2.12 9.01 -18.88
N ALA A 38 -2.49 8.70 -20.11
CA ALA A 38 -2.97 7.37 -20.51
C ALA A 38 -1.78 6.50 -20.96
N MET A 39 -1.45 5.48 -20.19
CA MET A 39 -0.35 4.56 -20.49
C MET A 39 -0.74 3.53 -21.55
N GLU A 40 0.15 3.26 -22.48
CA GLU A 40 0.00 2.25 -23.54
C GLU A 40 0.74 0.95 -23.19
N ARG A 41 1.95 1.05 -22.62
CA ARG A 41 2.77 -0.11 -22.25
C ARG A 41 3.75 0.21 -21.13
N GLY A 42 4.18 -0.84 -20.44
CA GLY A 42 5.28 -0.78 -19.46
C GLY A 42 6.30 -1.89 -19.72
N LYS A 43 7.58 -1.62 -19.45
CA LYS A 43 8.65 -2.62 -19.48
C LYS A 43 9.78 -2.22 -18.53
N GLY A 44 10.19 -3.12 -17.66
CA GLY A 44 11.20 -2.83 -16.64
C GLY A 44 10.76 -1.66 -15.74
N ALA A 45 11.62 -0.68 -15.57
CA ALA A 45 11.33 0.52 -14.78
C ALA A 45 10.55 1.62 -15.56
N TYR A 46 10.05 1.34 -16.76
CA TYR A 46 9.56 2.38 -17.66
C TYR A 46 8.11 2.19 -18.08
N PHE A 47 7.44 3.34 -18.29
CA PHE A 47 6.18 3.47 -19.02
C PHE A 47 6.34 4.18 -20.36
N TRP A 48 5.41 3.93 -21.26
CA TRP A 48 5.15 4.75 -22.46
C TRP A 48 3.67 5.05 -22.52
N ASP A 49 3.35 6.33 -22.71
CA ASP A 49 1.98 6.77 -22.88
C ASP A 49 1.51 6.68 -24.37
N VAL A 50 0.23 6.92 -24.57
CA VAL A 50 -0.39 6.92 -25.92
C VAL A 50 0.12 8.04 -26.83
N ASP A 51 0.75 9.07 -26.28
CA ASP A 51 1.39 10.15 -27.02
C ASP A 51 2.84 9.80 -27.41
N GLY A 52 3.39 8.69 -26.91
CA GLY A 52 4.73 8.19 -27.19
C GLY A 52 5.81 8.71 -26.23
N ASN A 53 5.43 9.44 -25.17
CA ASN A 53 6.38 9.86 -24.16
C ASN A 53 6.84 8.66 -23.31
N LYS A 54 8.11 8.66 -22.89
CA LYS A 54 8.71 7.65 -21.99
C LYS A 54 8.88 8.24 -20.60
N TYR A 55 8.59 7.44 -19.58
CA TYR A 55 8.72 7.81 -18.16
C TYR A 55 9.51 6.77 -17.39
N ILE A 56 10.34 7.20 -16.43
CA ILE A 56 10.80 6.36 -15.34
C ILE A 56 9.65 6.28 -14.32
N ASP A 57 9.27 5.06 -13.94
CA ASP A 57 8.07 4.82 -13.11
C ASP A 57 8.41 4.61 -11.64
N TYR A 58 8.11 5.60 -10.81
CA TYR A 58 8.15 5.50 -9.35
C TYR A 58 6.79 5.29 -8.71
N LEU A 59 5.71 5.26 -9.50
CA LEU A 59 4.40 4.88 -9.01
C LEU A 59 4.32 3.38 -8.72
N ALA A 60 4.95 2.54 -9.57
CA ALA A 60 4.96 1.08 -9.48
C ALA A 60 3.57 0.50 -9.17
N ALA A 61 2.51 1.09 -9.76
CA ALA A 61 1.10 0.77 -9.54
C ALA A 61 0.67 0.85 -8.05
N TYR A 62 1.21 1.79 -7.27
CA TYR A 62 1.02 1.93 -5.82
C TYR A 62 1.62 0.77 -5.01
N GLY A 63 2.77 0.24 -5.47
CA GLY A 63 3.59 -0.74 -4.77
C GLY A 63 3.64 -2.17 -5.32
N PRO A 64 2.63 -2.73 -6.03
CA PRO A 64 2.66 -4.13 -6.47
C PRO A 64 3.76 -4.48 -7.47
N ILE A 65 4.20 -3.53 -8.30
CA ILE A 65 5.16 -3.78 -9.38
C ILE A 65 6.62 -3.62 -8.86
N ILE A 66 7.01 -4.46 -7.90
CA ILE A 66 8.39 -4.46 -7.38
C ILE A 66 9.40 -5.05 -8.37
N THR A 67 8.97 -5.99 -9.20
CA THR A 67 9.81 -6.69 -10.19
C THR A 67 9.91 -5.95 -11.53
N GLY A 68 9.37 -4.72 -11.62
CA GLY A 68 9.25 -3.99 -12.88
C GLY A 68 8.11 -4.51 -13.78
N HIS A 69 7.81 -3.73 -14.83
CA HIS A 69 6.75 -4.04 -15.78
C HIS A 69 7.16 -5.15 -16.73
N ALA A 70 6.19 -6.02 -17.06
CA ALA A 70 6.34 -7.11 -18.03
C ALA A 70 7.58 -7.99 -17.77
N HIS A 71 7.83 -8.33 -16.49
CA HIS A 71 8.95 -9.19 -16.12
C HIS A 71 8.83 -10.55 -16.82
N PRO A 72 9.88 -11.04 -17.55
CA PRO A 72 9.78 -12.20 -18.41
C PRO A 72 9.30 -13.47 -17.72
N HIS A 73 9.80 -13.75 -16.51
CA HIS A 73 9.42 -14.92 -15.72
C HIS A 73 7.93 -14.88 -15.33
N ILE A 74 7.43 -13.73 -14.85
CA ILE A 74 6.03 -13.54 -14.46
C ILE A 74 5.12 -13.61 -15.70
N THR A 75 5.48 -12.92 -16.78
CA THR A 75 4.72 -12.95 -18.04
C THR A 75 4.58 -14.38 -18.57
N LYS A 76 5.68 -15.16 -18.53
CA LYS A 76 5.65 -16.57 -18.94
C LYS A 76 4.73 -17.42 -18.06
N ALA A 77 4.77 -17.23 -16.75
CA ALA A 77 3.91 -17.96 -15.82
C ALA A 77 2.42 -17.66 -16.08
N ILE A 78 2.06 -16.39 -16.26
CA ILE A 78 0.69 -15.97 -16.60
C ILE A 78 0.23 -16.59 -17.92
N THR A 79 1.05 -16.50 -18.97
CA THR A 79 0.71 -17.04 -20.30
C THR A 79 0.49 -18.54 -20.25
N THR A 80 1.38 -19.28 -19.56
CA THR A 80 1.25 -20.74 -19.40
C THR A 80 -0.01 -21.11 -18.61
N ALA A 81 -0.35 -20.36 -17.55
CA ALA A 81 -1.59 -20.59 -16.82
C ALA A 81 -2.82 -20.33 -17.70
N ALA A 82 -2.79 -19.26 -18.50
CA ALA A 82 -3.89 -18.94 -19.42
C ALA A 82 -4.11 -19.99 -20.50
N GLU A 83 -3.05 -20.58 -21.05
CA GLU A 83 -3.12 -21.68 -22.02
C GLU A 83 -3.81 -22.94 -21.45
N ASN A 84 -3.72 -23.16 -20.12
CA ASN A 84 -4.33 -24.30 -19.43
C ASN A 84 -5.73 -24.00 -18.84
N GLY A 85 -6.17 -22.76 -18.90
CA GLY A 85 -7.45 -22.28 -18.36
C GLY A 85 -7.26 -21.42 -17.12
N VAL A 86 -8.04 -20.33 -17.06
CA VAL A 86 -7.88 -19.25 -16.04
C VAL A 86 -8.77 -19.41 -14.82
N LEU A 87 -9.81 -20.28 -14.88
CA LEU A 87 -10.77 -20.46 -13.79
C LEU A 87 -11.45 -21.82 -13.89
N TYR A 88 -11.43 -22.59 -12.79
CA TYR A 88 -12.05 -23.92 -12.76
C TYR A 88 -13.20 -24.07 -11.77
N GLY A 89 -13.30 -23.20 -10.74
CA GLY A 89 -14.28 -23.35 -9.68
C GLY A 89 -13.99 -24.53 -8.73
N THR A 90 -12.77 -25.07 -8.79
CA THR A 90 -12.27 -26.19 -7.97
C THR A 90 -10.85 -25.89 -7.50
N PRO A 91 -10.38 -26.52 -6.40
CA PRO A 91 -9.00 -26.32 -5.91
C PRO A 91 -7.94 -26.74 -6.93
N THR A 92 -6.78 -26.07 -6.87
CA THR A 92 -5.63 -26.34 -7.72
C THR A 92 -4.35 -26.59 -6.92
N ALA A 93 -3.37 -27.26 -7.52
CA ALA A 93 -2.05 -27.46 -6.91
C ALA A 93 -1.29 -26.14 -6.72
N LEU A 94 -1.57 -25.11 -7.55
CA LEU A 94 -0.95 -23.79 -7.45
C LEU A 94 -1.32 -23.09 -6.14
N GLU A 95 -2.58 -23.20 -5.68
CA GLU A 95 -3.01 -22.65 -4.40
C GLU A 95 -2.20 -23.25 -3.24
N VAL A 96 -1.99 -24.56 -3.25
CA VAL A 96 -1.19 -25.25 -2.20
C VAL A 96 0.27 -24.81 -2.25
N LYS A 97 0.87 -24.74 -3.45
CA LYS A 97 2.25 -24.27 -3.63
C LYS A 97 2.40 -22.85 -3.10
N PHE A 98 1.51 -21.95 -3.51
CA PHE A 98 1.59 -20.56 -3.12
C PHE A 98 1.38 -20.34 -1.61
N ALA A 99 0.41 -21.03 -1.02
CA ALA A 99 0.19 -20.98 0.43
C ALA A 99 1.42 -21.45 1.22
N LYS A 100 2.13 -22.48 0.75
CA LYS A 100 3.40 -22.93 1.36
C LYS A 100 4.48 -21.85 1.28
N MET A 101 4.67 -21.25 0.11
CA MET A 101 5.65 -20.16 -0.07
C MET A 101 5.38 -18.97 0.85
N LEU A 102 4.11 -18.56 0.98
CA LEU A 102 3.73 -17.48 1.92
C LEU A 102 4.05 -17.86 3.37
N LYS A 103 3.72 -19.08 3.79
CA LYS A 103 3.99 -19.56 5.15
C LYS A 103 5.49 -19.70 5.44
N GLU A 104 6.28 -20.12 4.46
CA GLU A 104 7.75 -20.23 4.61
C GLU A 104 8.38 -18.84 4.73
N ALA A 105 7.86 -17.85 4.00
CA ALA A 105 8.35 -16.47 4.06
C ALA A 105 7.87 -15.70 5.30
N MET A 106 6.68 -16.03 5.83
CA MET A 106 6.02 -15.34 6.95
C MET A 106 5.54 -16.37 7.98
N PRO A 107 6.38 -16.75 8.96
CA PRO A 107 6.09 -17.85 9.90
C PRO A 107 4.85 -17.63 10.79
N ALA A 108 4.38 -16.41 10.95
CA ALA A 108 3.13 -16.11 11.66
C ALA A 108 1.86 -16.65 10.97
N LEU A 109 1.97 -17.11 9.72
CA LEU A 109 0.85 -17.64 8.94
C LEU A 109 0.71 -19.16 9.13
N ASP A 110 0.03 -19.63 10.16
CA ASP A 110 -0.29 -21.07 10.29
C ASP A 110 -1.21 -21.56 9.18
N LYS A 111 -2.21 -20.76 8.81
CA LYS A 111 -3.16 -21.02 7.72
C LYS A 111 -3.38 -19.76 6.89
N VAL A 112 -3.65 -19.94 5.59
CA VAL A 112 -3.89 -18.89 4.61
C VAL A 112 -5.18 -19.15 3.85
N ARG A 113 -5.89 -18.09 3.49
CA ARG A 113 -7.02 -18.09 2.56
C ARG A 113 -6.80 -17.01 1.50
N PHE A 114 -6.96 -17.37 0.23
CA PHE A 114 -6.89 -16.43 -0.89
C PHE A 114 -8.24 -15.75 -1.14
N VAL A 115 -8.16 -14.49 -1.58
CA VAL A 115 -9.26 -13.63 -2.01
C VAL A 115 -8.79 -12.82 -3.24
N ASN A 116 -9.60 -11.85 -3.74
CA ASN A 116 -9.28 -11.16 -5.00
C ASN A 116 -8.68 -9.75 -4.80
N SER A 117 -8.66 -9.24 -3.60
CA SER A 117 -8.13 -7.90 -3.30
C SER A 117 -7.71 -7.75 -1.84
N GLY A 118 -6.86 -6.73 -1.56
CA GLY A 118 -6.54 -6.35 -0.18
C GLY A 118 -7.77 -5.93 0.62
N THR A 119 -8.75 -5.27 -0.02
CA THR A 119 -10.02 -4.91 0.62
C THR A 119 -10.78 -6.15 1.13
N GLU A 120 -10.89 -7.20 0.31
CA GLU A 120 -11.51 -8.46 0.73
C GLU A 120 -10.72 -9.13 1.86
N ALA A 121 -9.39 -9.09 1.82
CA ALA A 121 -8.54 -9.64 2.87
C ALA A 121 -8.79 -8.94 4.20
N VAL A 122 -8.70 -7.60 4.24
CA VAL A 122 -8.95 -6.82 5.46
C VAL A 122 -10.38 -6.98 5.95
N MET A 123 -11.37 -6.85 5.07
CA MET A 123 -12.79 -7.04 5.43
C MET A 123 -13.02 -8.41 6.08
N THR A 124 -12.32 -9.43 5.60
CA THR A 124 -12.50 -10.79 6.13
C THR A 124 -11.73 -10.99 7.44
N THR A 125 -10.53 -10.44 7.61
CA THR A 125 -9.82 -10.51 8.90
C THR A 125 -10.62 -9.85 10.01
N ILE A 126 -11.27 -8.71 9.75
CA ILE A 126 -12.20 -8.07 10.70
C ILE A 126 -13.35 -9.02 11.07
N ARG A 127 -13.99 -9.64 10.08
CA ARG A 127 -15.09 -10.60 10.33
C ARG A 127 -14.62 -11.79 11.17
N VAL A 128 -13.46 -12.32 10.88
CA VAL A 128 -12.86 -13.45 11.60
C VAL A 128 -12.51 -13.06 13.05
N ALA A 129 -11.93 -11.87 13.25
CA ALA A 129 -11.63 -11.36 14.59
C ALA A 129 -12.90 -11.18 15.43
N ARG A 130 -13.98 -10.64 14.85
CA ARG A 130 -15.30 -10.54 15.49
C ARG A 130 -15.89 -11.91 15.84
N ALA A 131 -15.80 -12.87 14.92
CA ALA A 131 -16.30 -14.23 15.15
C ALA A 131 -15.53 -14.94 16.27
N TYR A 132 -14.22 -14.75 16.35
CA TYR A 132 -13.35 -15.34 17.35
C TYR A 132 -13.55 -14.74 18.74
N THR A 133 -13.61 -13.41 18.84
CA THR A 133 -13.69 -12.69 20.12
C THR A 133 -15.12 -12.51 20.63
N GLY A 134 -16.14 -12.61 19.77
CA GLY A 134 -17.53 -12.27 20.08
C GLY A 134 -17.79 -10.77 20.25
N ARG A 135 -16.82 -9.92 19.92
CA ARG A 135 -16.87 -8.46 20.08
C ARG A 135 -17.12 -7.76 18.74
N THR A 136 -17.56 -6.49 18.76
CA THR A 136 -18.01 -5.79 17.54
C THR A 136 -17.10 -4.63 17.12
N LYS A 137 -16.48 -3.92 18.06
CA LYS A 137 -15.69 -2.73 17.74
C LYS A 137 -14.35 -3.07 17.12
N ILE A 138 -13.90 -2.19 16.23
CA ILE A 138 -12.59 -2.24 15.61
C ILE A 138 -11.84 -0.95 15.93
N MET A 139 -10.55 -1.07 16.18
CA MET A 139 -9.66 0.07 16.33
C MET A 139 -8.75 0.19 15.11
N LYS A 140 -8.39 1.40 14.71
CA LYS A 140 -7.44 1.65 13.62
C LYS A 140 -6.65 2.94 13.89
N PHE A 141 -5.54 3.12 13.19
CA PHE A 141 -4.77 4.36 13.24
C PHE A 141 -5.26 5.39 12.22
N ALA A 142 -5.22 6.68 12.61
CA ALA A 142 -5.57 7.81 11.76
C ALA A 142 -4.69 7.84 10.51
N GLY A 143 -5.29 8.20 9.37
CA GLY A 143 -4.58 8.28 8.08
C GLY A 143 -4.29 6.95 7.40
N CYS A 144 -4.32 5.82 8.12
CA CYS A 144 -4.13 4.50 7.53
C CYS A 144 -5.31 4.10 6.64
N TYR A 145 -5.00 3.53 5.47
CA TYR A 145 -5.99 3.03 4.52
C TYR A 145 -5.99 1.50 4.49
N HIS A 146 -7.17 0.93 4.66
CA HIS A 146 -7.36 -0.51 4.78
C HIS A 146 -8.36 -1.09 3.77
N GLY A 147 -8.42 -0.50 2.58
CA GLY A 147 -9.42 -0.84 1.57
C GLY A 147 -10.68 0.03 1.70
N HIS A 148 -11.73 -0.35 0.97
CA HIS A 148 -12.94 0.48 0.84
C HIS A 148 -14.22 -0.19 1.36
N SER A 149 -14.12 -1.11 2.31
CA SER A 149 -15.30 -1.58 3.06
C SER A 149 -15.75 -0.50 4.05
N ASP A 150 -17.04 -0.44 4.33
CA ASP A 150 -17.66 0.61 5.18
C ASP A 150 -16.97 0.76 6.55
N LEU A 151 -16.54 -0.36 7.14
CA LEU A 151 -15.86 -0.37 8.45
C LEU A 151 -14.52 0.35 8.48
N VAL A 152 -13.87 0.55 7.36
CA VAL A 152 -12.54 1.18 7.30
C VAL A 152 -12.55 2.54 6.60
N LEU A 153 -13.69 2.93 6.00
CA LEU A 153 -13.94 4.28 5.47
C LEU A 153 -14.48 5.19 6.59
N VAL A 154 -13.68 5.33 7.64
CA VAL A 154 -14.03 6.03 8.88
C VAL A 154 -12.84 6.88 9.30
N ALA A 155 -13.10 8.18 9.52
CA ALA A 155 -12.15 9.14 10.04
C ALA A 155 -12.24 9.25 11.58
N ALA A 156 -11.25 9.92 12.19
CA ALA A 156 -11.31 10.26 13.60
C ALA A 156 -12.50 11.20 13.90
N GLY A 157 -13.17 10.97 15.04
CA GLY A 157 -14.15 11.92 15.57
C GLY A 157 -13.47 13.17 16.18
N SER A 158 -14.23 13.97 16.92
CA SER A 158 -13.79 15.26 17.49
C SER A 158 -12.76 15.18 18.64
N GLY A 159 -12.12 14.04 18.82
CA GLY A 159 -11.06 13.85 19.85
C GLY A 159 -10.30 12.56 19.61
N PRO A 160 -9.09 12.43 20.16
CA PRO A 160 -8.13 11.39 19.79
C PRO A 160 -8.51 9.94 20.21
N SER A 161 -9.54 9.73 20.99
CA SER A 161 -10.05 8.40 21.38
C SER A 161 -11.57 8.30 21.27
N THR A 162 -12.15 8.94 20.26
CA THR A 162 -13.60 8.99 20.04
C THR A 162 -14.06 8.00 18.99
N LEU A 163 -15.36 7.69 19.00
CA LEU A 163 -15.99 6.89 17.94
C LEU A 163 -15.87 7.63 16.60
N GLY A 164 -15.66 6.86 15.53
CA GLY A 164 -15.45 7.37 14.19
C GLY A 164 -16.65 8.08 13.58
N ILE A 165 -16.37 8.90 12.61
CA ILE A 165 -17.37 9.53 11.72
C ILE A 165 -17.16 8.98 10.29
N PRO A 166 -18.25 8.85 9.49
CA PRO A 166 -18.08 8.42 8.10
C PRO A 166 -17.15 9.33 7.31
N ASP A 167 -16.15 8.74 6.64
CA ASP A 167 -15.22 9.44 5.73
C ASP A 167 -15.69 9.37 4.27
N SER A 168 -16.79 8.70 4.03
CA SER A 168 -17.43 8.58 2.72
C SER A 168 -18.92 8.70 2.82
N ALA A 169 -19.53 9.38 1.84
CA ALA A 169 -20.97 9.32 1.65
C ALA A 169 -21.40 7.86 1.41
N GLY A 170 -22.53 7.48 1.99
CA GLY A 170 -23.07 6.14 1.91
C GLY A 170 -22.66 5.20 3.05
N VAL A 171 -21.65 5.54 3.85
CA VAL A 171 -21.32 4.80 5.07
C VAL A 171 -22.29 5.19 6.19
N PRO A 172 -23.09 4.24 6.72
CA PRO A 172 -24.03 4.52 7.81
C PRO A 172 -23.29 4.93 9.10
N GLN A 173 -23.84 5.90 9.82
CA GLN A 173 -23.30 6.32 11.13
C GLN A 173 -23.22 5.14 12.11
N SER A 174 -24.15 4.21 12.08
CA SER A 174 -24.14 3.00 12.90
C SER A 174 -22.93 2.10 12.67
N ILE A 175 -22.38 2.07 11.44
CA ILE A 175 -21.13 1.34 11.14
C ILE A 175 -19.92 2.15 11.62
N ALA A 176 -19.90 3.45 11.36
CA ALA A 176 -18.80 4.29 11.79
C ALA A 176 -18.63 4.31 13.33
N GLN A 177 -19.71 4.19 14.09
CA GLN A 177 -19.68 4.10 15.56
C GLN A 177 -19.08 2.80 16.10
N GLU A 178 -18.91 1.77 15.27
CA GLU A 178 -18.18 0.56 15.62
C GLU A 178 -16.67 0.68 15.43
N VAL A 179 -16.17 1.85 15.01
CA VAL A 179 -14.74 2.08 14.73
C VAL A 179 -14.19 3.16 15.65
N ILE A 180 -13.06 2.87 16.26
CA ILE A 180 -12.29 3.80 17.09
C ILE A 180 -11.01 4.13 16.35
N THR A 181 -10.74 5.42 16.15
CA THR A 181 -9.52 5.86 15.48
C THR A 181 -8.60 6.54 16.49
N VAL A 182 -7.32 6.14 16.50
CA VAL A 182 -6.28 6.69 17.38
C VAL A 182 -5.07 7.15 16.56
N PRO A 183 -4.25 8.11 17.05
CA PRO A 183 -3.04 8.53 16.38
C PRO A 183 -2.00 7.40 16.32
N PHE A 184 -1.29 7.28 15.19
CA PHE A 184 -0.12 6.41 15.07
C PHE A 184 1.05 6.95 15.91
N ASN A 185 1.92 6.09 16.40
CA ASN A 185 3.07 6.46 17.26
C ASN A 185 2.72 7.14 18.60
N ASN A 186 1.49 6.98 19.09
CA ASN A 186 1.02 7.54 20.36
C ASN A 186 0.44 6.44 21.27
N VAL A 187 1.28 5.91 22.17
CA VAL A 187 0.92 4.83 23.10
C VAL A 187 -0.09 5.29 24.15
N GLU A 188 0.03 6.54 24.62
CA GLU A 188 -0.83 7.10 25.65
C GLU A 188 -2.28 7.16 25.20
N THR A 189 -2.53 7.68 23.99
CA THR A 189 -3.88 7.76 23.42
C THR A 189 -4.44 6.36 23.12
N LEU A 190 -3.59 5.42 22.65
CA LEU A 190 -4.00 4.02 22.47
C LEU A 190 -4.46 3.41 23.81
N LYS A 191 -3.68 3.62 24.89
CA LYS A 191 -4.03 3.12 26.21
C LYS A 191 -5.35 3.71 26.72
N GLU A 192 -5.53 5.03 26.63
CA GLU A 192 -6.79 5.70 27.01
C GLU A 192 -8.00 5.12 26.24
N ALA A 193 -7.84 4.86 24.94
CA ALA A 193 -8.89 4.26 24.11
C ALA A 193 -9.20 2.84 24.54
N LEU A 194 -8.19 2.03 24.86
CA LEU A 194 -8.36 0.66 25.35
C LEU A 194 -8.94 0.60 26.76
N ASP A 195 -8.55 1.50 27.67
CA ASP A 195 -9.13 1.62 29.01
C ASP A 195 -10.66 1.90 28.92
N LYS A 196 -11.07 2.68 27.91
CA LYS A 196 -12.48 3.04 27.69
C LYS A 196 -13.28 1.97 26.95
N TRP A 197 -12.72 1.42 25.86
CA TRP A 197 -13.45 0.62 24.89
C TRP A 197 -12.93 -0.82 24.76
N GLY A 198 -11.80 -1.17 25.37
CA GLY A 198 -11.10 -2.43 25.11
C GLY A 198 -11.97 -3.68 25.32
N HIS A 199 -12.94 -3.64 26.22
CA HIS A 199 -13.87 -4.73 26.47
C HIS A 199 -14.86 -5.00 25.31
N GLU A 200 -15.02 -4.04 24.38
CA GLU A 200 -15.85 -4.16 23.18
C GLU A 200 -15.02 -4.36 21.90
N VAL A 201 -13.70 -4.10 21.95
CA VAL A 201 -12.80 -4.18 20.78
C VAL A 201 -12.51 -5.63 20.43
N ALA A 202 -12.83 -6.00 19.19
CA ALA A 202 -12.47 -7.31 18.61
C ALA A 202 -11.01 -7.34 18.14
N ALA A 203 -10.58 -6.27 17.48
CA ALA A 203 -9.21 -6.16 16.98
C ALA A 203 -8.80 -4.71 16.71
N ILE A 204 -7.47 -4.50 16.65
CA ILE A 204 -6.86 -3.32 16.06
C ILE A 204 -6.28 -3.65 14.68
N LEU A 205 -6.50 -2.75 13.70
CA LEU A 205 -5.86 -2.76 12.39
C LEU A 205 -4.61 -1.89 12.41
N VAL A 206 -3.50 -2.42 11.93
CA VAL A 206 -2.19 -1.76 11.93
C VAL A 206 -1.53 -1.91 10.58
N GLU A 207 -1.14 -0.82 9.94
CA GLU A 207 -0.05 -0.86 8.96
C GLU A 207 1.25 -0.87 9.76
N PRO A 208 2.03 -1.97 9.79
CA PRO A 208 3.21 -2.05 10.67
C PRO A 208 4.31 -1.05 10.29
N ILE A 209 4.38 -0.68 9.03
CA ILE A 209 5.03 0.51 8.47
C ILE A 209 3.96 1.18 7.64
N VAL A 210 3.65 2.42 7.93
CA VAL A 210 2.61 3.12 7.20
C VAL A 210 3.08 3.42 5.78
N GLY A 211 2.21 3.16 4.79
CA GLY A 211 2.46 3.47 3.38
C GLY A 211 1.46 4.46 2.80
N ASN A 212 0.33 4.71 3.48
CA ASN A 212 -0.80 5.45 2.93
C ASN A 212 -0.81 6.96 3.26
N PHE A 213 0.03 7.42 4.16
CA PHE A 213 0.34 8.86 4.31
C PHE A 213 1.84 9.15 4.24
N GLY A 214 2.53 8.34 3.46
CA GLY A 214 3.97 8.29 3.25
C GLY A 214 4.61 7.11 3.98
N ILE A 215 5.94 6.96 3.81
CA ILE A 215 6.67 5.91 4.52
C ILE A 215 6.94 6.40 5.95
N VAL A 216 6.13 5.92 6.90
CA VAL A 216 6.28 6.27 8.32
C VAL A 216 6.51 5.02 9.14
N GLU A 217 7.70 4.94 9.73
CA GLU A 217 8.09 3.82 10.59
C GLU A 217 7.48 3.97 12.00
N PRO A 218 7.18 2.85 12.68
CA PRO A 218 6.82 2.88 14.08
C PRO A 218 8.02 3.34 14.92
N LYS A 219 7.76 4.14 15.96
CA LYS A 219 8.78 4.46 16.97
C LYS A 219 9.28 3.19 17.64
N PRO A 220 10.54 3.14 18.07
CA PRO A 220 11.08 1.98 18.79
C PRO A 220 10.19 1.58 19.96
N GLY A 221 9.79 0.29 20.01
CA GLY A 221 8.93 -0.26 21.06
C GLY A 221 7.43 0.02 20.88
N PHE A 222 7.02 0.77 19.86
CA PHE A 222 5.60 1.12 19.65
C PHE A 222 4.74 -0.10 19.34
N LEU A 223 5.14 -0.95 18.39
CA LEU A 223 4.35 -2.12 17.99
C LEU A 223 4.31 -3.20 19.07
N GLU A 224 5.41 -3.39 19.80
CA GLU A 224 5.44 -4.28 20.97
C GLU A 224 4.42 -3.83 22.02
N LYS A 225 4.35 -2.50 22.26
CA LYS A 225 3.40 -1.94 23.22
C LYS A 225 1.96 -1.99 22.71
N VAL A 226 1.73 -1.86 21.40
CA VAL A 226 0.42 -2.10 20.78
C VAL A 226 -0.02 -3.54 21.04
N ASN A 227 0.84 -4.53 20.76
CA ASN A 227 0.51 -5.94 20.99
C ASN A 227 0.21 -6.23 22.46
N GLU A 228 1.06 -5.74 23.38
CA GLU A 228 0.87 -5.92 24.83
C GLU A 228 -0.50 -5.39 25.28
N LEU A 229 -0.78 -4.12 25.02
CA LEU A 229 -2.00 -3.46 25.50
C LEU A 229 -3.28 -4.05 24.87
N VAL A 230 -3.23 -4.41 23.58
CA VAL A 230 -4.37 -5.00 22.87
C VAL A 230 -4.66 -6.41 23.39
N HIS A 231 -3.62 -7.21 23.63
CA HIS A 231 -3.79 -8.56 24.19
C HIS A 231 -4.25 -8.51 25.67
N GLU A 232 -3.76 -7.57 26.48
CA GLU A 232 -4.27 -7.34 27.84
C GLU A 232 -5.76 -7.00 27.85
N ALA A 233 -6.25 -6.27 26.85
CA ALA A 233 -7.67 -5.99 26.66
C ALA A 233 -8.46 -7.20 26.11
N GLY A 234 -7.79 -8.30 25.74
CA GLY A 234 -8.39 -9.52 25.16
C GLY A 234 -8.86 -9.32 23.70
N ALA A 235 -8.29 -8.35 22.99
CA ALA A 235 -8.51 -8.10 21.58
C ALA A 235 -7.39 -8.70 20.73
N LEU A 236 -7.55 -8.74 19.40
CA LEU A 236 -6.57 -9.25 18.43
C LEU A 236 -5.82 -8.11 17.73
N VAL A 237 -4.61 -8.41 17.29
CA VAL A 237 -3.81 -7.53 16.42
C VAL A 237 -3.86 -8.05 14.99
N ILE A 238 -4.31 -7.22 14.05
CA ILE A 238 -4.34 -7.50 12.62
C ILE A 238 -3.32 -6.59 11.94
N TYR A 239 -2.28 -7.17 11.32
CA TYR A 239 -1.39 -6.39 10.46
C TYR A 239 -1.92 -6.36 9.03
N ASP A 240 -2.13 -5.14 8.55
CA ASP A 240 -2.35 -4.89 7.13
C ASP A 240 -0.99 -4.75 6.44
N GLU A 241 -0.54 -5.84 5.88
CA GLU A 241 0.70 -5.95 5.11
C GLU A 241 0.47 -5.87 3.59
N VAL A 242 -0.66 -5.31 3.17
CA VAL A 242 -1.00 -5.17 1.74
C VAL A 242 0.05 -4.35 0.99
N ILE A 243 0.66 -3.33 1.63
CA ILE A 243 1.79 -2.59 1.04
C ILE A 243 3.12 -3.23 1.41
N THR A 244 3.30 -3.65 2.66
CA THR A 244 4.61 -3.92 3.25
C THR A 244 5.14 -5.33 2.99
N ALA A 245 4.26 -6.34 2.83
CA ALA A 245 4.67 -7.69 2.53
C ALA A 245 5.48 -7.77 1.23
N PHE A 246 6.66 -8.37 1.30
CA PHE A 246 7.61 -8.52 0.19
C PHE A 246 8.11 -7.21 -0.45
N ARG A 247 7.84 -6.07 0.19
CA ARG A 247 8.31 -4.77 -0.31
C ARG A 247 9.70 -4.41 0.23
N PHE A 248 9.97 -4.72 1.49
CA PHE A 248 11.19 -4.32 2.18
C PHE A 248 12.15 -5.49 2.45
N MET A 249 11.64 -6.70 2.43
CA MET A 249 12.39 -7.96 2.55
C MET A 249 11.57 -9.10 1.94
N TYR A 250 12.18 -10.28 1.79
CA TYR A 250 11.45 -11.50 1.49
C TYR A 250 10.73 -11.99 2.75
N GLY A 251 9.51 -11.52 2.97
CA GLY A 251 8.72 -11.70 4.18
C GLY A 251 7.82 -10.49 4.43
N GLY A 252 7.34 -10.33 5.64
CA GLY A 252 6.51 -9.19 6.06
C GLY A 252 7.31 -8.12 6.80
N ALA A 253 6.71 -6.93 6.99
CA ALA A 253 7.25 -5.95 7.93
C ALA A 253 7.25 -6.50 9.36
N GLN A 254 6.35 -7.40 9.71
CA GLN A 254 6.34 -8.13 10.98
C GLN A 254 7.66 -8.87 11.23
N ASP A 255 8.24 -9.49 10.18
CA ASP A 255 9.52 -10.20 10.28
C ASP A 255 10.70 -9.21 10.36
N LEU A 256 10.62 -8.09 9.62
CA LEU A 256 11.61 -7.01 9.65
C LEU A 256 11.69 -6.35 11.02
N LEU A 257 10.54 -6.14 11.67
CA LEU A 257 10.42 -5.43 12.95
C LEU A 257 10.44 -6.38 14.16
N GLY A 258 10.37 -7.71 13.93
CA GLY A 258 10.39 -8.72 14.99
C GLY A 258 9.13 -8.74 15.86
N VAL A 259 7.98 -8.29 15.35
CA VAL A 259 6.71 -8.22 16.09
C VAL A 259 5.61 -8.96 15.34
N THR A 260 5.03 -9.98 15.98
CA THR A 260 4.08 -10.91 15.35
C THR A 260 2.62 -10.54 15.65
N PRO A 261 1.75 -10.39 14.63
CA PRO A 261 0.31 -10.18 14.80
C PRO A 261 -0.44 -11.52 15.05
N ASP A 262 -1.75 -11.43 15.33
CA ASP A 262 -2.65 -12.59 15.36
C ASP A 262 -3.17 -12.96 13.97
N LEU A 263 -3.44 -11.95 13.14
CA LEU A 263 -3.87 -12.08 11.74
C LEU A 263 -3.09 -11.12 10.85
N THR A 264 -2.91 -11.51 9.59
CA THR A 264 -2.25 -10.69 8.56
C THR A 264 -3.11 -10.64 7.31
N ALA A 265 -3.31 -9.43 6.76
CA ALA A 265 -3.90 -9.21 5.44
C ALA A 265 -2.80 -8.92 4.41
N LEU A 266 -2.91 -9.54 3.23
CA LEU A 266 -1.93 -9.49 2.15
C LEU A 266 -2.59 -9.08 0.83
N GLY A 267 -1.81 -8.50 -0.07
CA GLY A 267 -2.23 -8.11 -1.41
C GLY A 267 -1.07 -7.60 -2.26
N LYS A 268 -1.37 -6.78 -3.24
CA LYS A 268 -0.38 -6.07 -4.06
C LYS A 268 0.76 -6.96 -4.59
N VAL A 269 1.96 -6.90 -3.97
CA VAL A 269 3.17 -7.61 -4.43
C VAL A 269 2.92 -9.11 -4.62
N ILE A 270 2.15 -9.74 -3.73
CA ILE A 270 1.86 -11.19 -3.83
C ILE A 270 1.10 -11.57 -5.09
N GLY A 271 0.58 -10.61 -5.86
CA GLY A 271 -0.11 -10.84 -7.13
C GLY A 271 0.78 -10.81 -8.37
N GLY A 272 2.02 -10.31 -8.26
CA GLY A 272 2.89 -10.13 -9.42
C GLY A 272 2.26 -9.26 -10.53
N GLY A 273 1.34 -8.35 -10.16
CA GLY A 273 0.60 -7.45 -11.06
C GLY A 273 -0.84 -7.90 -11.37
N LEU A 274 -1.28 -9.09 -10.97
CA LEU A 274 -2.66 -9.55 -11.11
C LEU A 274 -3.48 -9.34 -9.83
N PRO A 275 -4.83 -9.23 -9.94
CA PRO A 275 -5.72 -9.08 -8.80
C PRO A 275 -5.64 -10.27 -7.85
N ILE A 276 -5.31 -10.00 -6.59
CA ILE A 276 -5.24 -10.96 -5.50
C ILE A 276 -5.30 -10.25 -4.15
N GLY A 277 -5.78 -10.95 -3.16
CA GLY A 277 -5.54 -10.76 -1.75
C GLY A 277 -5.36 -12.11 -1.08
N ALA A 278 -4.85 -12.09 0.12
CA ALA A 278 -4.83 -13.25 1.00
C ALA A 278 -4.93 -12.77 2.44
N TYR A 279 -5.35 -13.63 3.33
CA TYR A 279 -5.27 -13.41 4.76
C TYR A 279 -4.90 -14.71 5.46
N GLY A 280 -4.26 -14.59 6.59
CA GLY A 280 -3.82 -15.73 7.37
C GLY A 280 -3.46 -15.32 8.80
N GLY A 281 -3.00 -16.28 9.59
CA GLY A 281 -2.61 -16.06 10.98
C GLY A 281 -2.70 -17.33 11.78
N LYS A 282 -2.85 -17.18 13.10
CA LYS A 282 -2.91 -18.29 14.05
C LYS A 282 -4.00 -19.30 13.69
N LYS A 283 -3.67 -20.58 13.77
CA LYS A 283 -4.54 -21.69 13.35
C LYS A 283 -5.92 -21.62 14.01
N GLU A 284 -5.98 -21.43 15.32
CA GLU A 284 -7.23 -21.40 16.08
C GLU A 284 -8.16 -20.24 15.69
N ILE A 285 -7.59 -19.12 15.23
CA ILE A 285 -8.35 -17.98 14.75
C ILE A 285 -8.84 -18.25 13.32
N MET A 286 -7.96 -18.77 12.45
CA MET A 286 -8.31 -19.08 11.07
C MET A 286 -9.32 -20.22 10.94
N GLU A 287 -9.45 -21.09 11.93
CA GLU A 287 -10.47 -22.15 11.98
C GLU A 287 -11.89 -21.62 12.23
N GLN A 288 -12.06 -20.31 12.53
CA GLN A 288 -13.38 -19.66 12.48
C GLN A 288 -13.93 -19.51 11.06
N VAL A 289 -13.09 -19.65 10.03
CA VAL A 289 -13.52 -19.47 8.63
C VAL A 289 -14.23 -20.74 8.13
N ALA A 290 -15.39 -20.55 7.48
CA ALA A 290 -16.11 -21.65 6.82
C ALA A 290 -15.21 -22.36 5.78
N PRO A 291 -15.29 -23.70 5.64
CA PRO A 291 -16.28 -24.63 6.21
C PRO A 291 -15.95 -25.16 7.62
N LEU A 292 -14.83 -24.77 8.24
CA LEU A 292 -14.45 -25.23 9.58
C LEU A 292 -15.26 -24.50 10.66
N GLY A 293 -15.41 -23.21 10.56
CA GLY A 293 -16.12 -22.35 11.50
C GLY A 293 -17.28 -21.59 10.87
N PRO A 294 -17.94 -20.72 11.65
CA PRO A 294 -19.16 -20.02 11.21
C PRO A 294 -18.92 -18.76 10.38
N ALA A 295 -17.69 -18.23 10.32
CA ALA A 295 -17.39 -17.00 9.59
C ALA A 295 -17.36 -17.26 8.08
N TYR A 296 -18.37 -16.75 7.37
CA TYR A 296 -18.51 -16.98 5.93
C TYR A 296 -17.61 -16.06 5.12
N GLN A 297 -16.91 -16.64 4.14
CA GLN A 297 -16.18 -15.94 3.08
C GLN A 297 -16.23 -16.81 1.83
N ALA A 298 -16.49 -16.20 0.67
CA ALA A 298 -16.50 -16.86 -0.63
C ALA A 298 -16.01 -15.91 -1.72
N GLY A 299 -15.50 -16.46 -2.81
CA GLY A 299 -15.09 -15.69 -3.99
C GLY A 299 -14.91 -16.63 -5.17
N THR A 300 -15.68 -16.43 -6.24
CA THR A 300 -15.62 -17.26 -7.47
C THR A 300 -14.24 -17.24 -8.09
N MET A 301 -13.58 -16.08 -8.08
CA MET A 301 -12.25 -15.89 -8.70
C MET A 301 -11.08 -16.13 -7.73
N ALA A 302 -11.37 -16.35 -6.45
CA ALA A 302 -10.32 -16.56 -5.43
C ALA A 302 -9.52 -17.84 -5.74
N GLY A 303 -8.20 -17.74 -5.71
CA GLY A 303 -7.32 -18.86 -6.03
C GLY A 303 -7.24 -19.20 -7.54
N ASN A 304 -7.65 -18.30 -8.43
CA ASN A 304 -7.58 -18.55 -9.86
C ASN A 304 -6.14 -18.82 -10.34
N PRO A 305 -5.95 -19.76 -11.29
CA PRO A 305 -4.63 -20.21 -11.72
C PRO A 305 -3.69 -19.08 -12.21
N ALA A 306 -4.23 -18.08 -12.88
CA ALA A 306 -3.41 -16.98 -13.41
C ALA A 306 -2.80 -16.13 -12.29
N SER A 307 -3.60 -15.72 -11.30
CA SER A 307 -3.10 -14.97 -10.13
C SER A 307 -2.16 -15.82 -9.27
N MET A 308 -2.45 -17.11 -9.08
CA MET A 308 -1.57 -18.02 -8.36
C MET A 308 -0.21 -18.17 -9.04
N ALA A 309 -0.20 -18.42 -10.36
CA ALA A 309 1.03 -18.54 -11.14
C ALA A 309 1.84 -17.24 -11.16
N SER A 310 1.18 -16.10 -11.32
CA SER A 310 1.81 -14.78 -11.28
C SER A 310 2.46 -14.51 -9.93
N GLY A 311 1.74 -14.75 -8.83
CA GLY A 311 2.24 -14.56 -7.48
C GLY A 311 3.42 -15.47 -7.15
N ILE A 312 3.33 -16.76 -7.48
CA ILE A 312 4.43 -17.72 -7.33
C ILE A 312 5.67 -17.22 -8.07
N ALA A 313 5.53 -16.87 -9.36
CA ALA A 313 6.65 -16.38 -10.16
C ALA A 313 7.23 -15.06 -9.63
N CYS A 314 6.40 -14.17 -9.08
CA CYS A 314 6.87 -12.96 -8.43
C CYS A 314 7.72 -13.29 -7.20
N LEU A 315 7.25 -14.15 -6.31
CA LEU A 315 8.03 -14.54 -5.12
C LEU A 315 9.31 -15.29 -5.49
N GLU A 316 9.31 -16.13 -6.54
CA GLU A 316 10.51 -16.78 -7.06
C GLU A 316 11.58 -15.75 -7.51
N VAL A 317 11.17 -14.63 -8.11
CA VAL A 317 12.09 -13.53 -8.45
C VAL A 317 12.61 -12.85 -7.18
N LEU A 318 11.74 -12.60 -6.21
CA LEU A 318 12.11 -11.89 -4.98
C LEU A 318 13.00 -12.67 -4.02
N GLN A 319 13.14 -14.00 -4.21
CA GLN A 319 14.10 -14.84 -3.48
C GLN A 319 15.55 -14.65 -3.91
N GLN A 320 15.82 -13.90 -4.99
CA GLN A 320 17.17 -13.69 -5.46
C GLN A 320 18.01 -12.89 -4.43
N GLU A 321 19.17 -13.43 -4.12
CA GLU A 321 20.13 -12.81 -3.20
C GLU A 321 20.58 -11.42 -3.70
N GLY A 322 20.73 -10.46 -2.81
CA GLY A 322 21.19 -9.09 -3.11
C GLY A 322 20.11 -8.16 -3.70
N LEU A 323 18.88 -8.66 -3.91
CA LEU A 323 17.81 -7.85 -4.52
C LEU A 323 17.37 -6.69 -3.63
N TYR A 324 17.13 -6.95 -2.35
CA TYR A 324 16.68 -5.91 -1.40
C TYR A 324 17.81 -4.96 -1.00
N GLU A 325 19.06 -5.44 -1.00
CA GLU A 325 20.25 -4.62 -0.83
C GLU A 325 20.41 -3.63 -1.99
N LYS A 326 20.24 -4.10 -3.23
CA LYS A 326 20.22 -3.22 -4.42
C LYS A 326 19.14 -2.14 -4.31
N LEU A 327 17.92 -2.50 -3.88
CA LEU A 327 16.84 -1.53 -3.70
C LEU A 327 17.17 -0.49 -2.62
N ASP A 328 17.83 -0.91 -1.54
CA ASP A 328 18.26 -0.01 -0.46
C ASP A 328 19.35 0.94 -0.93
N ASP A 329 20.37 0.44 -1.62
CA ASP A 329 21.47 1.26 -2.18
C ASP A 329 20.94 2.32 -3.15
N LEU A 330 20.07 1.93 -4.08
CA LEU A 330 19.44 2.87 -5.03
C LEU A 330 18.54 3.88 -4.31
N GLY A 331 17.77 3.44 -3.30
CA GLY A 331 16.95 4.30 -2.47
C GLY A 331 17.77 5.33 -1.70
N ALA A 332 18.89 4.91 -1.09
CA ALA A 332 19.79 5.80 -0.37
C ALA A 332 20.45 6.82 -1.29
N MET A 333 20.83 6.40 -2.51
CA MET A 333 21.36 7.30 -3.51
C MET A 333 20.33 8.37 -3.93
N LEU A 334 19.07 7.96 -4.15
CA LEU A 334 17.98 8.85 -4.53
C LEU A 334 17.68 9.85 -3.41
N GLU A 335 17.53 9.39 -2.16
CA GLU A 335 17.34 10.21 -0.97
C GLU A 335 18.40 11.30 -0.85
N LYS A 336 19.68 10.89 -0.86
CA LYS A 336 20.81 11.81 -0.78
C LYS A 336 20.77 12.87 -1.87
N GLY A 337 20.53 12.44 -3.12
CA GLY A 337 20.48 13.35 -4.26
C GLY A 337 19.33 14.35 -4.19
N ILE A 338 18.13 13.92 -3.76
CA ILE A 338 16.98 14.80 -3.56
C ILE A 338 17.29 15.86 -2.49
N LEU A 339 17.86 15.46 -1.34
CA LEU A 339 18.22 16.38 -0.26
C LEU A 339 19.30 17.39 -0.69
N GLU A 340 20.30 16.95 -1.47
CA GLU A 340 21.33 17.83 -2.02
C GLU A 340 20.71 18.87 -2.99
N GLN A 341 19.77 18.46 -3.85
CA GLN A 341 19.08 19.38 -4.76
C GLN A 341 18.15 20.35 -4.00
N ALA A 342 17.48 19.89 -2.95
CA ALA A 342 16.65 20.75 -2.11
C ALA A 342 17.49 21.85 -1.42
N ALA A 343 18.61 21.47 -0.83
CA ALA A 343 19.54 22.44 -0.22
C ALA A 343 20.11 23.44 -1.23
N LYS A 344 20.48 22.97 -2.43
CA LYS A 344 21.03 23.82 -3.51
C LYS A 344 20.03 24.89 -3.97
N HIS A 345 18.74 24.58 -4.01
CA HIS A 345 17.68 25.48 -4.50
C HIS A 345 16.88 26.15 -3.37
N ASN A 346 17.26 25.94 -2.09
CA ASN A 346 16.56 26.48 -0.92
C ASN A 346 15.07 26.10 -0.90
N ILE A 347 14.79 24.82 -1.17
CA ILE A 347 13.46 24.23 -1.05
C ILE A 347 13.38 23.45 0.25
N ASP A 348 12.43 23.81 1.10
CA ASP A 348 12.18 23.12 2.37
C ASP A 348 11.45 21.79 2.12
N ILE A 349 12.10 20.69 2.43
CA ILE A 349 11.52 19.34 2.37
C ILE A 349 11.93 18.51 3.59
N THR A 350 11.05 17.57 3.92
CA THR A 350 11.37 16.41 4.76
C THR A 350 11.18 15.15 3.90
N LEU A 351 12.02 14.16 4.10
CA LEU A 351 11.98 12.92 3.36
C LEU A 351 12.02 11.74 4.34
N ASN A 352 11.05 10.85 4.20
CA ASN A 352 11.05 9.56 4.88
C ASN A 352 11.40 8.47 3.87
N ARG A 353 12.28 7.54 4.24
CA ARG A 353 12.69 6.42 3.39
C ARG A 353 12.85 5.13 4.19
N LEU A 354 12.37 4.05 3.62
CA LEU A 354 12.76 2.70 4.02
C LEU A 354 13.13 1.90 2.77
N LYS A 355 14.40 1.51 2.67
CA LYS A 355 14.96 0.78 1.53
C LYS A 355 14.58 1.42 0.18
N GLY A 356 13.91 0.66 -0.70
CA GLY A 356 13.47 1.12 -2.03
C GLY A 356 12.14 1.86 -2.07
N ALA A 357 11.68 2.43 -0.96
CA ALA A 357 10.49 3.28 -0.95
C ALA A 357 10.76 4.56 -0.17
N LEU A 358 10.28 5.70 -0.68
CA LEU A 358 10.46 7.01 -0.05
C LEU A 358 9.28 7.93 -0.31
N THR A 359 9.11 8.93 0.56
CA THR A 359 8.12 10.00 0.37
C THR A 359 8.78 11.35 0.62
N VAL A 360 8.52 12.30 -0.28
CA VAL A 360 9.01 13.67 -0.21
C VAL A 360 7.87 14.58 0.22
N TYR A 361 8.03 15.27 1.34
CA TYR A 361 7.08 16.23 1.87
C TYR A 361 7.63 17.65 1.80
N PHE A 362 6.83 18.60 1.34
CA PHE A 362 7.19 20.03 1.34
C PHE A 362 6.88 20.64 2.71
N THR A 363 7.82 20.49 3.63
CA THR A 363 7.78 20.99 5.02
C THR A 363 9.16 20.87 5.65
N THR A 364 9.38 21.56 6.76
CA THR A 364 10.55 21.37 7.65
C THR A 364 10.23 20.48 8.86
N ASN A 365 8.95 20.12 9.05
CA ASN A 365 8.52 19.31 10.18
C ASN A 365 8.89 17.83 9.97
N THR A 366 9.21 17.13 11.05
CA THR A 366 9.34 15.66 11.04
C THR A 366 7.96 15.03 10.85
N ILE A 367 7.86 14.00 9.99
CA ILE A 367 6.61 13.30 9.71
C ILE A 367 6.63 11.94 10.41
N GLU A 368 5.92 11.85 11.52
CA GLU A 368 5.81 10.64 12.36
C GLU A 368 4.37 10.16 12.55
N ASP A 369 3.39 10.98 12.14
CA ASP A 369 1.96 10.70 12.23
C ASP A 369 1.17 11.36 11.09
N TYR A 370 -0.14 11.15 11.08
CA TYR A 370 -1.01 11.66 10.03
C TYR A 370 -1.21 13.18 10.09
N ASP A 371 -1.28 13.76 11.29
CA ASP A 371 -1.49 15.20 11.47
C ASP A 371 -0.30 15.97 10.89
N ALA A 372 0.93 15.52 11.17
CA ALA A 372 2.14 16.09 10.57
C ALA A 372 2.14 15.95 9.03
N ALA A 373 1.69 14.81 8.49
CA ALA A 373 1.59 14.62 7.04
C ALA A 373 0.51 15.51 6.39
N GLN A 374 -0.59 15.78 7.10
CA GLN A 374 -1.63 16.71 6.61
C GLN A 374 -1.11 18.14 6.52
N ASP A 375 -0.29 18.58 7.48
CA ASP A 375 0.28 19.94 7.56
C ASP A 375 1.46 20.16 6.60
N THR A 376 1.46 19.50 5.44
CA THR A 376 2.46 19.67 4.39
C THR A 376 1.90 20.45 3.21
N ASP A 377 2.76 21.17 2.46
CA ASP A 377 2.35 22.00 1.33
C ASP A 377 1.91 21.15 0.11
N GLY A 378 0.60 20.91 0.01
CA GLY A 378 0.01 20.18 -1.11
C GLY A 378 0.00 20.95 -2.43
N GLU A 379 0.03 22.29 -2.41
CA GLU A 379 0.09 23.11 -3.63
C GLU A 379 1.50 23.02 -4.25
N MET A 380 2.53 23.14 -3.41
CA MET A 380 3.92 22.98 -3.83
C MET A 380 4.15 21.57 -4.39
N PHE A 381 3.62 20.53 -3.72
CA PHE A 381 3.67 19.16 -4.25
C PHE A 381 3.00 19.04 -5.61
N GLY A 382 1.82 19.66 -5.82
CA GLY A 382 1.11 19.63 -7.10
C GLY A 382 1.91 20.26 -8.25
N LYS A 383 2.60 21.38 -7.97
CA LYS A 383 3.51 22.02 -8.93
C LYS A 383 4.71 21.12 -9.23
N PHE A 384 5.32 20.57 -8.20
CA PHE A 384 6.45 19.63 -8.31
C PHE A 384 6.07 18.39 -9.15
N PHE A 385 4.94 17.75 -8.84
CA PHE A 385 4.43 16.61 -9.59
C PHE A 385 4.35 16.89 -11.11
N LYS A 386 3.77 18.04 -11.49
CA LYS A 386 3.64 18.42 -12.90
C LYS A 386 4.98 18.64 -13.58
N LEU A 387 5.94 19.25 -12.89
CA LEU A 387 7.29 19.44 -13.39
C LEU A 387 8.00 18.09 -13.59
N MET A 388 7.94 17.19 -12.61
CA MET A 388 8.51 15.86 -12.71
C MET A 388 7.91 15.04 -13.86
N LEU A 389 6.59 15.13 -14.05
CA LEU A 389 5.92 14.48 -15.18
C LEU A 389 6.42 15.00 -16.52
N GLN A 390 6.66 16.31 -16.65
CA GLN A 390 7.24 16.92 -17.85
C GLN A 390 8.70 16.48 -18.09
N GLU A 391 9.44 16.18 -17.04
CA GLU A 391 10.80 15.63 -17.09
C GLU A 391 10.83 14.11 -17.39
N GLY A 392 9.68 13.45 -17.54
CA GLY A 392 9.61 12.02 -17.79
C GLY A 392 9.83 11.17 -16.53
N VAL A 393 9.45 11.69 -15.38
CA VAL A 393 9.44 10.95 -14.11
C VAL A 393 8.01 10.83 -13.63
N ASN A 394 7.48 9.59 -13.56
CA ASN A 394 6.11 9.32 -13.16
C ASN A 394 6.01 9.06 -11.67
N LEU A 395 5.32 9.94 -10.96
CA LEU A 395 5.04 9.88 -9.53
C LEU A 395 3.55 9.61 -9.29
N ALA A 396 3.17 9.29 -8.06
CA ALA A 396 1.76 9.28 -7.67
C ALA A 396 1.20 10.71 -7.58
N PRO A 397 -0.03 10.97 -8.04
CA PRO A 397 -0.65 12.29 -8.00
C PRO A 397 -1.22 12.62 -6.60
N SER A 398 -0.44 12.40 -5.54
CA SER A 398 -0.82 12.68 -4.15
C SER A 398 0.42 12.90 -3.28
N LYS A 399 0.38 13.93 -2.42
CA LYS A 399 1.46 14.25 -1.47
C LYS A 399 1.67 13.18 -0.38
N TYR A 400 0.72 12.27 -0.24
CA TYR A 400 0.75 11.19 0.75
C TYR A 400 1.38 9.90 0.22
N GLU A 401 1.52 9.78 -1.09
CA GLU A 401 1.97 8.54 -1.70
C GLU A 401 3.49 8.41 -1.72
N ALA A 402 3.94 7.18 -1.55
CA ALA A 402 5.34 6.85 -1.67
C ALA A 402 5.79 6.70 -3.13
N TRP A 403 7.05 6.98 -3.37
CA TRP A 403 7.78 6.57 -4.57
C TRP A 403 8.32 5.17 -4.33
N PHE A 404 8.14 4.29 -5.29
CA PHE A 404 8.57 2.91 -5.20
C PHE A 404 9.61 2.56 -6.26
N LEU A 405 10.79 2.14 -5.83
CA LEU A 405 11.76 1.54 -6.73
C LEU A 405 11.35 0.11 -7.07
N THR A 406 11.75 -0.30 -8.26
CA THR A 406 11.62 -1.69 -8.74
C THR A 406 12.99 -2.32 -8.92
N THR A 407 13.07 -3.63 -9.03
CA THR A 407 14.34 -4.34 -9.29
C THR A 407 14.98 -3.96 -10.63
N GLU A 408 14.21 -3.33 -11.51
CA GLU A 408 14.62 -2.91 -12.84
C GLU A 408 15.20 -1.49 -12.92
N HIS A 409 15.06 -0.69 -11.84
CA HIS A 409 15.73 0.61 -11.78
C HIS A 409 17.24 0.44 -11.78
N THR A 410 17.90 1.29 -12.54
CA THR A 410 19.36 1.36 -12.63
C THR A 410 19.91 2.59 -11.92
N LYS A 411 21.22 2.62 -11.72
CA LYS A 411 21.90 3.79 -11.17
C LYS A 411 21.71 5.02 -12.07
N GLU A 412 21.73 4.82 -13.37
CA GLU A 412 21.54 5.88 -14.37
C GLU A 412 20.11 6.46 -14.29
N ASP A 413 19.09 5.63 -14.00
CA ASP A 413 17.73 6.13 -13.78
C ASP A 413 17.65 7.01 -12.52
N ILE A 414 18.37 6.64 -11.47
CA ILE A 414 18.43 7.42 -10.23
C ILE A 414 19.17 8.74 -10.48
N GLU A 415 20.31 8.73 -11.16
CA GLU A 415 21.06 9.93 -11.52
C GLU A 415 20.21 10.90 -12.35
N TYR A 416 19.53 10.39 -13.38
CA TYR A 416 18.59 11.19 -14.19
C TYR A 416 17.47 11.79 -13.34
N THR A 417 16.90 11.01 -12.44
CA THR A 417 15.81 11.47 -11.56
C THR A 417 16.28 12.58 -10.62
N ILE A 418 17.47 12.47 -10.04
CA ILE A 418 18.08 13.52 -9.20
C ILE A 418 18.26 14.82 -9.99
N GLU A 419 18.73 14.73 -11.24
CA GLU A 419 18.84 15.90 -12.10
C GLU A 419 17.48 16.52 -12.44
N ALA A 420 16.47 15.69 -12.72
CA ALA A 420 15.09 16.14 -12.96
C ALA A 420 14.50 16.85 -11.73
N VAL A 421 14.72 16.30 -10.53
CA VAL A 421 14.36 16.96 -9.26
C VAL A 421 15.04 18.32 -9.14
N GLY A 422 16.33 18.41 -9.45
CA GLY A 422 17.07 19.67 -9.43
C GLY A 422 16.47 20.73 -10.36
N ARG A 423 16.09 20.35 -11.60
CA ARG A 423 15.42 21.26 -12.53
C ARG A 423 14.03 21.67 -12.02
N ALA A 424 13.28 20.74 -11.45
CA ALA A 424 11.97 21.03 -10.87
C ALA A 424 12.09 21.99 -9.67
N PHE A 425 13.05 21.78 -8.77
CA PHE A 425 13.27 22.67 -7.62
C PHE A 425 13.76 24.07 -8.05
N ALA A 426 14.62 24.17 -9.06
CA ALA A 426 14.99 25.47 -9.63
C ALA A 426 13.77 26.24 -10.12
N ALA A 427 12.90 25.58 -10.92
CA ALA A 427 11.67 26.20 -11.43
C ALA A 427 10.69 26.59 -10.32
N LEU A 428 10.63 25.85 -9.21
CA LEU A 428 9.81 26.19 -8.05
C LEU A 428 10.38 27.40 -7.29
N ALA A 429 11.71 27.51 -7.17
CA ALA A 429 12.37 28.63 -6.50
C ALA A 429 12.16 29.96 -7.27
N ASP A 430 12.23 29.90 -8.62
CA ASP A 430 12.03 31.08 -9.48
C ASP A 430 10.59 31.62 -9.45
N ASN A 431 9.62 30.83 -8.96
CA ASN A 431 8.19 31.20 -8.87
C ASN A 431 7.73 31.51 -7.44
N LYS A 432 8.67 31.60 -6.47
CA LYS A 432 8.43 32.13 -5.13
C LYS A 432 8.53 33.67 -5.17
#